data_db7be6c1bdd7cb9b6dcdecd27b40d430
#
_entry.id   db7be6c1bdd7cb9b6dcdecd27b40d430
#
_cell.length_a   1.000
_cell.length_b   1.000
_cell.length_c   1.000
_cell.angle_alpha   90.00
_cell.angle_beta   90.00
_cell.angle_gamma   90.00
#
_symmetry.space_group_name_H-M   'P 1'
#
loop_
_entity.id
_entity.type
_entity.pdbx_description
1 polymer ?
#
loop_
_entity_poly.entity_id
_entity_poly.type
_entity_poly.pdbx_seq_one_letter_code
_entity_poly.pdbx_strand_id
1 'polypeptide(L)'
;MLYRRNVLIRLIAGGLLLASGHKVSAEAANFSYTALITSQGKVLAQSPVWISYVNHAPRAGYFSDYKVVLEEGAFDRSPGFCAVSVVDVDSLDDVFYAQAKLSGTPTRHSVKVITHQIGSADPQANASKSFMLMCAK
;
A
#
# COMPACT_ATOMS: atom_id res chain seq x y z
N MET A 1 24.46 -86.31 24.81
CA MET A 1 25.15 -85.01 24.79
C MET A 1 24.34 -84.06 23.94
N LEU A 2 23.61 -83.11 24.61
CA LEU A 2 22.72 -82.16 23.95
C LEU A 2 23.33 -80.79 24.06
N TYR A 3 23.74 -80.23 22.94
CA TYR A 3 24.30 -78.90 22.84
C TYR A 3 23.19 -77.91 22.54
N ARG A 4 22.76 -77.12 23.50
CA ARG A 4 21.78 -76.03 23.32
C ARG A 4 22.51 -74.77 22.86
N ARG A 5 22.26 -74.32 21.61
CA ARG A 5 22.68 -73.05 21.10
C ARG A 5 21.64 -71.98 21.45
N ASN A 6 22.04 -71.06 22.32
CA ASN A 6 21.29 -69.87 22.65
C ASN A 6 21.41 -68.87 21.49
N VAL A 7 20.30 -68.57 20.85
CA VAL A 7 20.21 -67.53 19.84
C VAL A 7 19.86 -66.21 20.56
N LEU A 8 20.80 -65.31 20.61
CA LEU A 8 20.61 -63.95 21.12
C LEU A 8 19.90 -63.12 20.06
N ILE A 9 18.62 -62.81 20.28
CA ILE A 9 17.87 -61.88 19.42
C ILE A 9 18.24 -60.46 19.88
N ARG A 10 19.00 -59.71 19.08
CA ARG A 10 19.24 -58.30 19.28
C ARG A 10 18.05 -57.53 18.76
N LEU A 11 17.26 -56.95 19.66
CA LEU A 11 16.24 -55.94 19.35
C LEU A 11 16.95 -54.62 18.94
N ILE A 12 16.83 -54.29 17.67
CA ILE A 12 17.21 -52.98 17.14
C ILE A 12 16.08 -52.01 17.47
N ALA A 13 16.28 -51.18 18.46
CA ALA A 13 15.37 -50.07 18.73
C ALA A 13 15.53 -49.01 17.65
N GLY A 14 14.60 -48.99 16.69
CA GLY A 14 14.50 -47.97 15.65
C GLY A 14 14.05 -46.66 16.33
N GLY A 15 14.96 -45.67 16.44
CA GLY A 15 14.62 -44.36 16.89
C GLY A 15 13.76 -43.65 15.86
N LEU A 16 12.51 -43.35 16.21
CA LEU A 16 11.59 -42.56 15.42
C LEU A 16 12.01 -41.08 15.55
N LEU A 17 12.72 -40.53 14.58
CA LEU A 17 13.00 -39.12 14.44
C LEU A 17 11.70 -38.39 14.09
N LEU A 18 11.03 -37.85 15.11
CA LEU A 18 9.95 -36.89 14.91
C LEU A 18 10.56 -35.61 14.34
N ALA A 19 10.51 -35.46 13.01
CA ALA A 19 10.77 -34.22 12.33
C ALA A 19 9.66 -33.22 12.72
N SER A 20 9.94 -32.39 13.74
CA SER A 20 9.10 -31.25 14.08
C SER A 20 9.14 -30.25 12.92
N GLY A 21 8.22 -30.42 11.98
CA GLY A 21 8.00 -29.46 10.91
C GLY A 21 7.56 -28.13 11.51
N HIS A 22 8.50 -27.24 11.72
CA HIS A 22 8.20 -25.83 12.00
C HIS A 22 7.54 -25.28 10.74
N LYS A 23 6.20 -25.17 10.76
CA LYS A 23 5.49 -24.33 9.80
C LYS A 23 5.93 -22.91 10.06
N VAL A 24 6.94 -22.47 9.32
CA VAL A 24 7.21 -21.03 9.18
C VAL A 24 6.02 -20.48 8.41
N SER A 25 5.01 -20.03 9.14
CA SER A 25 3.96 -19.18 8.59
C SER A 25 4.64 -17.87 8.24
N ALA A 26 5.10 -17.75 7.01
CA ALA A 26 5.42 -16.46 6.42
C ALA A 26 4.10 -15.74 6.18
N GLU A 27 3.49 -15.26 7.24
CA GLU A 27 2.43 -14.28 7.19
C GLU A 27 3.10 -12.93 6.90
N ALA A 28 3.57 -12.79 5.67
CA ALA A 28 3.84 -11.47 5.11
C ALA A 28 2.48 -10.82 4.91
N ALA A 29 1.93 -10.25 5.96
CA ALA A 29 0.84 -9.32 5.88
C ALA A 29 1.35 -8.11 5.11
N ASN A 30 1.27 -8.17 3.78
CA ASN A 30 1.46 -7.03 2.91
C ASN A 30 0.29 -6.07 3.16
N PHE A 31 0.41 -5.26 4.21
CA PHE A 31 -0.52 -4.20 4.50
C PHE A 31 -0.25 -3.02 3.55
N SER A 32 -0.65 -3.17 2.31
CA SER A 32 -0.74 -2.07 1.38
C SER A 32 -2.15 -1.46 1.49
N TYR A 33 -2.19 -0.18 1.72
CA TYR A 33 -3.38 0.64 1.75
C TYR A 33 -3.47 1.34 0.40
N THR A 34 -4.53 1.09 -0.36
CA THR A 34 -4.70 1.66 -1.70
C THR A 34 -5.97 2.49 -1.79
N ALA A 35 -5.95 3.52 -2.60
CA ALA A 35 -7.13 4.33 -2.88
C ALA A 35 -7.09 4.92 -4.29
N LEU A 36 -8.28 5.15 -4.84
CA LEU A 36 -8.53 5.94 -6.04
C LEU A 36 -9.34 7.16 -5.64
N ILE A 37 -8.82 8.35 -5.92
CA ILE A 37 -9.40 9.64 -5.53
C ILE A 37 -9.63 10.48 -6.78
N THR A 38 -10.82 11.05 -6.91
CA THR A 38 -11.17 11.91 -8.05
C THR A 38 -10.49 13.27 -7.97
N SER A 39 -10.48 13.98 -9.09
CA SER A 39 -10.03 15.39 -9.17
C SER A 39 -10.78 16.33 -8.22
N GLN A 40 -11.97 15.98 -7.76
CA GLN A 40 -12.76 16.75 -6.77
C GLN A 40 -12.53 16.26 -5.32
N GLY A 41 -11.62 15.29 -5.09
CA GLY A 41 -11.35 14.77 -3.76
C GLY A 41 -12.33 13.70 -3.26
N LYS A 42 -13.16 13.12 -4.14
CA LYS A 42 -14.04 12.00 -3.77
C LYS A 42 -13.25 10.69 -3.79
N VAL A 43 -13.33 9.91 -2.73
CA VAL A 43 -12.79 8.54 -2.70
C VAL A 43 -13.73 7.64 -3.49
N LEU A 44 -13.26 7.10 -4.62
CA LEU A 44 -14.01 6.15 -5.47
C LEU A 44 -13.84 4.72 -5.02
N ALA A 45 -12.64 4.36 -4.63
CA ALA A 45 -12.31 3.02 -4.15
C ALA A 45 -11.18 3.12 -3.13
N GLN A 46 -11.17 2.21 -2.17
CA GLN A 46 -10.07 2.04 -1.22
C GLN A 46 -10.03 0.61 -0.70
N SER A 47 -8.85 0.14 -0.35
CA SER A 47 -8.66 -1.20 0.22
C SER A 47 -7.44 -1.20 1.16
N PRO A 48 -7.62 -1.58 2.44
CA PRO A 48 -8.89 -1.66 3.18
C PRO A 48 -9.59 -0.30 3.28
N VAL A 49 -10.63 -0.13 4.06
CA VAL A 49 -11.16 1.21 4.38
C VAL A 49 -10.15 1.88 5.32
N TRP A 50 -9.55 3.00 4.90
CA TRP A 50 -8.50 3.69 5.64
C TRP A 50 -8.49 5.21 5.47
N ILE A 51 -9.31 5.73 4.57
CA ILE A 51 -9.50 7.18 4.34
C ILE A 51 -10.87 7.56 4.83
N SER A 52 -10.92 8.54 5.72
CA SER A 52 -12.14 9.12 6.25
C SER A 52 -12.75 10.10 5.26
N TYR A 53 -11.97 11.08 4.82
CA TYR A 53 -12.36 12.06 3.82
C TYR A 53 -11.15 12.74 3.18
N VAL A 54 -11.40 13.51 2.13
CA VAL A 54 -10.37 14.29 1.45
C VAL A 54 -10.81 15.75 1.38
N ASN A 55 -9.98 16.65 1.88
CA ASN A 55 -10.13 18.07 1.66
C ASN A 55 -9.42 18.44 0.36
N HIS A 56 -10.15 19.00 -0.59
CA HIS A 56 -9.62 19.47 -1.87
C HIS A 56 -9.64 21.00 -1.91
N ALA A 57 -8.51 21.61 -2.27
CA ALA A 57 -8.33 23.05 -2.37
C ALA A 57 -7.61 23.38 -3.70
N PRO A 58 -8.36 23.67 -4.78
CA PRO A 58 -7.76 24.07 -6.04
C PRO A 58 -7.17 25.47 -5.97
N ARG A 59 -5.98 25.64 -6.54
CA ARG A 59 -5.33 26.93 -6.73
C ARG A 59 -5.23 27.21 -8.23
N ALA A 60 -6.13 28.05 -8.72
CA ALA A 60 -6.27 28.32 -10.14
C ALA A 60 -4.93 28.67 -10.79
N GLY A 61 -4.67 28.05 -11.95
CA GLY A 61 -3.47 28.28 -12.76
C GLY A 61 -2.17 27.79 -12.14
N TYR A 62 -2.21 27.02 -11.04
CA TYR A 62 -0.98 26.59 -10.38
C TYR A 62 -1.00 25.09 -10.01
N PHE A 63 -1.72 24.72 -8.95
CA PHE A 63 -1.82 23.34 -8.49
C PHE A 63 -3.13 23.11 -7.71
N SER A 64 -3.43 21.85 -7.43
CA SER A 64 -4.50 21.48 -6.50
C SER A 64 -3.94 20.74 -5.30
N ASP A 65 -4.37 21.15 -4.11
CA ASP A 65 -4.06 20.52 -2.84
C ASP A 65 -5.13 19.50 -2.46
N TYR A 66 -4.68 18.34 -1.98
CA TYR A 66 -5.53 17.31 -1.40
C TYR A 66 -4.95 16.91 -0.03
N LYS A 67 -5.69 17.16 1.03
CA LYS A 67 -5.38 16.60 2.33
C LYS A 67 -6.25 15.36 2.54
N VAL A 68 -5.64 14.20 2.36
CA VAL A 68 -6.26 12.90 2.59
C VAL A 68 -6.21 12.63 4.09
N VAL A 69 -7.37 12.66 4.75
CA VAL A 69 -7.49 12.42 6.19
C VAL A 69 -7.77 10.94 6.41
N LEU A 70 -6.95 10.32 7.26
CA LEU A 70 -6.98 8.89 7.49
C LEU A 70 -7.96 8.55 8.62
N GLU A 71 -8.54 7.35 8.55
CA GLU A 71 -9.35 6.80 9.62
C GLU A 71 -8.51 6.64 10.90
N GLU A 72 -9.11 6.91 12.04
CA GLU A 72 -8.46 6.68 13.31
C GLU A 72 -8.09 5.19 13.48
N GLY A 73 -6.84 4.93 13.81
CA GLY A 73 -6.34 3.56 13.97
C GLY A 73 -5.95 2.85 12.67
N ALA A 74 -6.12 3.45 11.49
CA ALA A 74 -5.62 2.86 10.24
C ALA A 74 -4.10 2.63 10.30
N PHE A 75 -3.38 3.55 10.91
CA PHE A 75 -1.94 3.46 11.14
C PHE A 75 -1.60 3.73 12.61
N ASP A 76 -0.87 2.82 13.25
CA ASP A 76 -0.37 2.99 14.61
C ASP A 76 0.73 4.07 14.70
N ARG A 77 1.47 4.21 13.61
CA ARG A 77 2.54 5.20 13.39
C ARG A 77 2.43 5.77 11.97
N SER A 78 3.24 6.76 11.65
CA SER A 78 3.31 7.26 10.27
C SER A 78 3.62 6.11 9.29
N PRO A 79 2.97 6.09 8.11
CA PRO A 79 3.30 5.13 7.06
C PRO A 79 4.80 5.14 6.77
N GLY A 80 5.40 3.96 6.57
CA GLY A 80 6.80 3.84 6.21
C GLY A 80 7.08 4.32 4.78
N PHE A 81 6.06 4.21 3.93
CA PHE A 81 6.15 4.61 2.52
C PHE A 81 4.76 4.98 2.00
N CYS A 82 4.69 6.04 1.18
CA CYS A 82 3.53 6.32 0.34
C CYS A 82 3.99 6.68 -1.07
N ALA A 83 3.20 6.31 -2.06
CA ALA A 83 3.37 6.69 -3.45
C ALA A 83 2.05 7.19 -4.03
N VAL A 84 2.14 8.09 -5.00
CA VAL A 84 1.00 8.65 -5.69
C VAL A 84 1.26 8.70 -7.19
N SER A 85 0.22 8.44 -7.99
CA SER A 85 0.27 8.53 -9.43
C SER A 85 -1.04 9.11 -9.97
N VAL A 86 -0.96 9.96 -10.97
CA VAL A 86 -2.14 10.45 -11.69
C VAL A 86 -2.79 9.30 -12.44
N VAL A 87 -4.10 9.30 -12.48
CA VAL A 87 -4.90 8.42 -13.34
C VAL A 87 -5.36 9.23 -14.54
N ASP A 88 -4.84 8.86 -15.69
CA ASP A 88 -5.08 9.55 -16.96
C ASP A 88 -6.38 9.03 -17.56
N VAL A 89 -7.41 9.87 -17.54
CA VAL A 89 -8.75 9.41 -17.92
C VAL A 89 -9.20 9.96 -19.26
N ASP A 90 -8.78 11.18 -19.65
CA ASP A 90 -9.51 11.92 -20.68
C ASP A 90 -8.68 12.54 -21.79
N SER A 91 -7.34 12.62 -21.69
CA SER A 91 -6.53 13.24 -22.76
C SER A 91 -5.09 12.74 -22.78
N LEU A 92 -4.48 12.74 -23.98
CA LEU A 92 -3.05 12.47 -24.13
C LEU A 92 -2.18 13.52 -23.42
N ASP A 93 -2.66 14.75 -23.30
CA ASP A 93 -1.94 15.81 -22.58
C ASP A 93 -1.86 15.51 -21.08
N ASP A 94 -2.90 14.94 -20.50
CA ASP A 94 -2.88 14.49 -19.11
C ASP A 94 -1.88 13.34 -18.90
N VAL A 95 -1.81 12.40 -19.85
CA VAL A 95 -0.84 11.28 -19.80
C VAL A 95 0.59 11.80 -19.74
N PHE A 96 0.92 12.83 -20.49
CA PHE A 96 2.29 13.31 -20.59
C PHE A 96 2.64 14.41 -19.59
N TYR A 97 1.68 15.26 -19.24
CA TYR A 97 1.95 16.50 -18.50
C TYR A 97 1.33 16.57 -17.10
N ALA A 98 0.35 15.73 -16.80
CA ALA A 98 -0.22 15.69 -15.46
C ALA A 98 0.72 14.99 -14.48
N GLN A 99 0.85 15.56 -13.28
CA GLN A 99 1.64 15.00 -12.21
C GLN A 99 0.90 15.02 -10.88
N ALA A 100 1.20 14.02 -10.05
CA ALA A 100 0.84 14.01 -8.65
C ALA A 100 2.10 13.79 -7.79
N LYS A 101 2.19 14.49 -6.67
CA LYS A 101 3.31 14.40 -5.73
C LYS A 101 2.81 14.42 -4.30
N LEU A 102 3.53 13.75 -3.42
CA LEU A 102 3.35 13.95 -2.00
C LEU A 102 3.85 15.34 -1.61
N SER A 103 3.05 16.06 -0.84
CA SER A 103 3.39 17.37 -0.29
C SER A 103 3.74 17.25 1.18
N GLY A 104 4.98 16.92 1.46
CA GLY A 104 5.49 16.66 2.80
C GLY A 104 5.43 15.19 3.22
N THR A 105 5.92 14.93 4.42
CA THR A 105 5.97 13.57 4.99
C THR A 105 4.58 13.12 5.43
N PRO A 106 4.13 11.92 5.04
CA PRO A 106 2.91 11.33 5.56
C PRO A 106 2.92 11.20 7.08
N THR A 107 1.78 11.42 7.69
CA THR A 107 1.59 11.21 9.12
C THR A 107 0.58 10.09 9.36
N ARG A 108 0.47 9.61 10.60
CA ARG A 108 -0.58 8.62 10.95
C ARG A 108 -2.01 9.14 10.78
N HIS A 109 -2.19 10.47 10.60
CA HIS A 109 -3.50 11.11 10.50
C HIS A 109 -3.83 11.64 9.10
N SER A 110 -2.81 11.91 8.29
CA SER A 110 -3.04 12.46 6.95
C SER A 110 -1.87 12.29 6.00
N VAL A 111 -2.21 12.22 4.73
CA VAL A 111 -1.29 12.31 3.59
C VAL A 111 -1.68 13.54 2.77
N LYS A 112 -0.71 14.37 2.43
CA LYS A 112 -0.93 15.52 1.55
C LYS A 112 -0.45 15.20 0.15
N VAL A 113 -1.28 15.47 -0.83
CA VAL A 113 -1.00 15.27 -2.26
C VAL A 113 -1.24 16.58 -2.99
N ILE A 114 -0.37 16.92 -3.91
CA ILE A 114 -0.61 17.98 -4.89
C ILE A 114 -0.68 17.38 -6.27
N THR A 115 -1.56 17.91 -7.10
CA THR A 115 -1.60 17.63 -8.54
C THR A 115 -1.40 18.91 -9.33
N HIS A 116 -0.75 18.80 -10.48
CA HIS A 116 -0.54 19.92 -11.40
C HIS A 116 -0.33 19.42 -12.83
N GLN A 117 -0.37 20.33 -13.77
CA GLN A 117 -0.07 20.07 -15.17
C GLN A 117 1.18 20.83 -15.58
N ILE A 118 2.21 20.10 -16.02
CA ILE A 118 3.48 20.70 -16.43
C ILE A 118 3.34 21.25 -17.85
N GLY A 119 4.00 22.39 -18.11
CA GLY A 119 4.17 22.92 -19.46
C GLY A 119 2.90 23.47 -20.13
N SER A 120 1.78 23.51 -19.41
CA SER A 120 0.61 24.23 -19.89
C SER A 120 0.87 25.72 -19.82
N ALA A 121 0.90 26.38 -20.97
CA ALA A 121 0.90 27.84 -21.06
C ALA A 121 -0.51 28.41 -20.81
N ASP A 122 -1.51 27.56 -20.65
CA ASP A 122 -2.89 27.97 -20.39
C ASP A 122 -3.11 28.21 -18.89
N PRO A 123 -3.35 29.46 -18.46
CA PRO A 123 -3.65 29.77 -17.07
C PRO A 123 -5.00 29.17 -16.60
N GLN A 124 -5.81 28.66 -17.53
CA GLN A 124 -7.06 27.96 -17.24
C GLN A 124 -6.89 26.43 -17.18
N ALA A 125 -5.68 25.92 -17.39
CA ALA A 125 -5.42 24.49 -17.31
C ALA A 125 -5.88 23.93 -15.97
N ASN A 126 -6.69 22.87 -16.03
CA ASN A 126 -7.19 22.21 -14.84
C ASN A 126 -6.06 21.43 -14.13
N ALA A 127 -5.56 21.98 -13.05
CA ALA A 127 -4.54 21.36 -12.23
C ALA A 127 -5.08 20.20 -11.34
N SER A 128 -6.41 20.12 -11.18
CA SER A 128 -7.05 19.08 -10.39
C SER A 128 -7.12 17.78 -11.18
N LYS A 129 -6.42 16.75 -10.73
CA LYS A 129 -6.35 15.45 -11.40
C LYS A 129 -6.80 14.34 -10.47
N SER A 130 -7.41 13.31 -11.03
CA SER A 130 -7.66 12.06 -10.32
C SER A 130 -6.33 11.33 -10.10
N PHE A 131 -6.18 10.65 -8.98
CA PHE A 131 -4.95 9.97 -8.64
C PHE A 131 -5.18 8.71 -7.83
N MET A 132 -4.23 7.79 -7.94
CA MET A 132 -4.11 6.63 -7.07
C MET A 132 -3.10 6.93 -5.97
N LEU A 133 -3.43 6.54 -4.74
CA LEU A 133 -2.56 6.65 -3.58
C LEU A 133 -2.35 5.26 -2.99
N MET A 134 -1.11 4.94 -2.69
CA MET A 134 -0.73 3.71 -2.00
C MET A 134 0.17 4.05 -0.82
N CYS A 135 -0.12 3.48 0.35
CA CYS A 135 0.74 3.56 1.53
C CYS A 135 1.01 2.16 2.09
N ALA A 136 2.16 1.98 2.72
CA ALA A 136 2.56 0.77 3.43
C ALA A 136 2.96 1.09 4.87
N LYS A 137 2.73 0.12 5.78
CA LYS A 137 3.18 0.19 7.18
C LYS A 137 4.68 0.03 7.32
#